data_5e569a1e76f1540c043741a3ff546c09
#
_entry.id   5e569a1e76f1540c043741a3ff546c09
#
_cell.length_a   1.000
_cell.length_b   1.000
_cell.length_c   1.000
_cell.angle_alpha   90.00
_cell.angle_beta   90.00
_cell.angle_gamma   90.00
#
_symmetry.space_group_name_H-M   'P 1'
#
loop_
_entity.id
_entity.type
_entity.pdbx_description
1 polymer ?
#
loop_
_entity_poly.entity_id
_entity_poly.type
_entity_poly.pdbx_seq_one_letter_code
_entity_poly.pdbx_strand_id
1 'polypeptide(L)'
;CLLIESDRGLILVDTGFGTREVAMPGRRIAPFFRALNNPQLRPEETAIAQIQRLGFKPADVRHIVISHLDFDHAGGIEDFPHATIHITAREKEVADERRGGAFVGTRRYRPQQWDEAENWSLYPMGGGEPWMGFDAVRDLQGLSPEILLVPLAGHTWGHSGVAIDTGRGWLFYAADAYFYRGEIGAERYDCPPGLRGYQRMMEVDRTARLANQQRIRDLALQQQGEVRIFCAHDAREFELLSGIEKSSTGAPSVRELEFA
;
A
#
# COMPACT_ATOMS: atom_id res chain seq x y z
N CYS A 1 -0.37 6.27 1.15
CA CYS A 1 -1.81 5.99 1.39
C CYS A 1 -2.65 6.59 0.28
N LEU A 2 -3.78 5.96 -0.02
CA LEU A 2 -4.80 6.48 -0.92
C LEU A 2 -6.11 6.62 -0.13
N LEU A 3 -6.82 7.73 -0.31
CA LEU A 3 -8.14 7.95 0.25
C LEU A 3 -9.18 7.85 -0.86
N ILE A 4 -10.22 7.06 -0.63
CA ILE A 4 -11.36 6.91 -1.54
C ILE A 4 -12.60 7.39 -0.81
N GLU A 5 -13.32 8.34 -1.45
CA GLU A 5 -14.62 8.78 -1.00
C GLU A 5 -15.70 7.90 -1.61
N SER A 6 -16.59 7.38 -0.79
CA SER A 6 -17.73 6.57 -1.23
C SER A 6 -19.02 6.99 -0.53
N ASP A 7 -20.15 6.59 -1.10
CA ASP A 7 -21.48 6.85 -0.50
C ASP A 7 -21.66 6.21 0.90
N ARG A 8 -20.76 5.28 1.27
CA ARG A 8 -20.80 4.54 2.53
C ARG A 8 -19.77 5.00 3.56
N GLY A 9 -19.00 6.04 3.25
CA GLY A 9 -17.93 6.56 4.07
C GLY A 9 -16.57 6.49 3.37
N LEU A 10 -15.54 6.87 4.10
CA LEU A 10 -14.17 6.89 3.59
C LEU A 10 -13.54 5.50 3.65
N ILE A 11 -12.73 5.21 2.63
CA ILE A 11 -11.92 4.00 2.54
C ILE A 11 -10.47 4.43 2.41
N LEU A 12 -9.60 3.93 3.28
CA LEU A 12 -8.16 4.08 3.16
C LEU A 12 -7.54 2.86 2.49
N VAL A 13 -6.57 3.09 1.62
CA VAL A 13 -5.66 2.04 1.13
C VAL A 13 -4.29 2.29 1.74
N ASP A 14 -3.86 1.38 2.58
CA ASP A 14 -2.77 1.49 3.54
C ASP A 14 -2.90 2.71 4.48
N THR A 15 -2.15 2.72 5.56
CA THR A 15 -2.26 3.76 6.59
C THR A 15 -0.95 4.51 6.85
N GLY A 16 0.17 4.03 6.29
CA GLY A 16 1.49 4.61 6.55
C GLY A 16 1.92 4.47 8.00
N PHE A 17 2.73 5.40 8.47
CA PHE A 17 3.04 5.55 9.88
C PHE A 17 1.88 6.24 10.60
N GLY A 18 1.49 5.67 11.75
CA GLY A 18 0.44 6.24 12.60
C GLY A 18 0.97 7.25 13.62
N THR A 19 0.03 7.81 14.38
CA THR A 19 0.35 8.80 15.43
C THR A 19 1.28 8.25 16.50
N ARG A 20 1.14 6.96 16.86
CA ARG A 20 1.98 6.31 17.89
C ARG A 20 3.41 6.07 17.39
N GLU A 21 3.62 5.74 16.08
CA GLU A 21 4.97 5.63 15.49
C GLU A 21 5.69 6.96 15.50
N VAL A 22 4.99 8.04 15.16
CA VAL A 22 5.53 9.41 15.17
C VAL A 22 5.89 9.84 16.59
N ALA A 23 5.01 9.56 17.56
CA ALA A 23 5.22 9.96 18.95
C ALA A 23 6.32 9.14 19.67
N MET A 24 6.44 7.85 19.36
CA MET A 24 7.32 6.92 20.08
C MET A 24 8.13 6.01 19.14
N PRO A 25 8.88 6.56 18.16
CA PRO A 25 9.53 5.76 17.12
C PRO A 25 10.51 4.72 17.67
N GLY A 26 11.16 5.03 18.81
CA GLY A 26 12.11 4.12 19.44
C GLY A 26 11.49 2.82 19.96
N ARG A 27 10.20 2.83 20.26
CA ARG A 27 9.46 1.66 20.76
C ARG A 27 8.72 0.94 19.65
N ARG A 28 8.30 1.67 18.61
CA ARG A 28 7.35 1.21 17.61
C ARG A 28 8.04 0.69 16.34
N ILE A 29 9.14 1.30 15.93
CA ILE A 29 9.89 0.93 14.72
C ILE A 29 11.23 0.30 15.15
N ALA A 30 11.58 -0.82 14.52
CA ALA A 30 12.85 -1.48 14.82
C ALA A 30 14.05 -0.56 14.54
N PRO A 31 15.07 -0.50 15.43
CA PRO A 31 16.22 0.39 15.26
C PRO A 31 16.93 0.22 13.91
N PHE A 32 16.99 -1.01 13.42
CA PHE A 32 17.55 -1.33 12.11
C PHE A 32 16.86 -0.56 10.98
N PHE A 33 15.51 -0.59 10.91
CA PHE A 33 14.76 0.11 9.87
C PHE A 33 14.77 1.63 10.07
N ARG A 34 14.81 2.11 11.30
CA ARG A 34 14.98 3.55 11.57
C ARG A 34 16.30 4.08 11.02
N ALA A 35 17.38 3.33 11.23
CA ALA A 35 18.70 3.73 10.74
C ALA A 35 18.82 3.60 9.21
N LEU A 36 18.22 2.55 8.62
CA LEU A 36 18.30 2.27 7.19
C LEU A 36 17.45 3.22 6.36
N ASN A 37 16.18 3.42 6.76
CA ASN A 37 15.20 4.18 5.98
C ASN A 37 15.11 5.65 6.38
N ASN A 38 15.63 6.01 7.56
CA ASN A 38 15.61 7.38 8.10
C ASN A 38 14.26 8.10 7.90
N PRO A 39 13.12 7.52 8.38
CA PRO A 39 11.81 8.10 8.17
C PRO A 39 11.68 9.45 8.86
N GLN A 40 11.04 10.42 8.21
CA GLN A 40 10.93 11.79 8.73
C GLN A 40 9.91 11.91 9.88
N LEU A 41 8.92 11.01 9.93
CA LEU A 41 7.94 10.87 11.01
C LEU A 41 7.28 12.20 11.43
N ARG A 42 6.78 12.96 10.48
CA ARG A 42 6.11 14.24 10.71
C ARG A 42 4.64 14.00 11.09
N PRO A 43 4.16 14.58 12.20
CA PRO A 43 2.78 14.40 12.65
C PRO A 43 1.74 14.79 11.59
N GLU A 44 2.00 15.86 10.85
CA GLU A 44 1.14 16.37 9.80
C GLU A 44 1.04 15.46 8.56
N GLU A 45 1.93 14.49 8.40
CA GLU A 45 1.95 13.53 7.29
C GLU A 45 1.24 12.21 7.62
N THR A 46 0.76 12.03 8.85
CA THR A 46 -0.05 10.86 9.22
C THR A 46 -1.39 10.85 8.48
N ALA A 47 -1.92 9.66 8.14
CA ALA A 47 -3.21 9.55 7.46
C ALA A 47 -4.34 10.28 8.21
N ILE A 48 -4.39 10.16 9.53
CA ILE A 48 -5.39 10.84 10.36
C ILE A 48 -5.29 12.36 10.26
N ALA A 49 -4.08 12.94 10.27
CA ALA A 49 -3.88 14.38 10.14
C ALA A 49 -4.27 14.88 8.74
N GLN A 50 -3.98 14.10 7.69
CA GLN A 50 -4.38 14.43 6.33
C GLN A 50 -5.91 14.40 6.15
N ILE A 51 -6.59 13.39 6.69
CA ILE A 51 -8.07 13.28 6.68
C ILE A 51 -8.71 14.49 7.36
N GLN A 52 -8.20 14.86 8.54
CA GLN A 52 -8.70 16.03 9.26
C GLN A 52 -8.45 17.35 8.50
N ARG A 53 -7.32 17.47 7.81
CA ARG A 53 -7.01 18.62 6.95
C ARG A 53 -7.96 18.74 5.75
N LEU A 54 -8.43 17.60 5.22
CA LEU A 54 -9.44 17.54 4.17
C LEU A 54 -10.86 17.85 4.68
N GLY A 55 -11.04 18.06 6.00
CA GLY A 55 -12.32 18.40 6.61
C GLY A 55 -13.15 17.20 7.07
N PHE A 56 -12.61 15.99 6.97
CA PHE A 56 -13.28 14.78 7.45
C PHE A 56 -12.91 14.45 8.90
N LYS A 57 -13.70 13.60 9.52
CA LYS A 57 -13.43 13.04 10.84
C LYS A 57 -12.76 11.67 10.72
N PRO A 58 -11.87 11.29 11.64
CA PRO A 58 -11.31 9.92 11.65
C PRO A 58 -12.38 8.82 11.68
N ALA A 59 -13.52 9.09 12.33
CA ALA A 59 -14.66 8.17 12.37
C ALA A 59 -15.40 8.00 11.04
N ASP A 60 -15.15 8.86 10.06
CA ASP A 60 -15.72 8.72 8.71
C ASP A 60 -14.98 7.63 7.91
N VAL A 61 -13.77 7.24 8.32
CA VAL A 61 -13.05 6.09 7.78
C VAL A 61 -13.74 4.81 8.26
N ARG A 62 -14.45 4.17 7.34
CA ARG A 62 -15.20 2.93 7.62
C ARG A 62 -14.45 1.68 7.25
N HIS A 63 -13.55 1.78 6.29
CA HIS A 63 -12.81 0.65 5.75
C HIS A 63 -11.34 1.03 5.54
N ILE A 64 -10.46 0.07 5.79
CA ILE A 64 -9.02 0.15 5.50
C ILE A 64 -8.67 -1.09 4.67
N VAL A 65 -8.14 -0.90 3.48
CA VAL A 65 -7.61 -1.97 2.65
C VAL A 65 -6.10 -1.98 2.83
N ILE A 66 -5.58 -3.02 3.48
CA ILE A 66 -4.14 -3.15 3.75
C ILE A 66 -3.50 -4.05 2.70
N SER A 67 -2.47 -3.53 2.03
CA SER A 67 -1.68 -4.28 1.07
C SER A 67 -0.87 -5.39 1.73
N HIS A 68 -0.24 -5.08 2.84
CA HIS A 68 0.54 -5.99 3.70
C HIS A 68 0.84 -5.33 5.08
N LEU A 69 1.36 -6.10 6.04
CA LEU A 69 1.52 -5.65 7.43
C LEU A 69 2.96 -5.20 7.77
N ASP A 70 3.70 -4.66 6.81
CA ASP A 70 4.93 -3.97 7.13
C ASP A 70 4.66 -2.69 7.93
N PHE A 71 5.63 -2.33 8.75
CA PHE A 71 5.50 -1.27 9.75
C PHE A 71 5.15 0.11 9.15
N ASP A 72 5.47 0.35 7.89
CA ASP A 72 5.23 1.60 7.15
C ASP A 72 3.94 1.56 6.30
N HIS A 73 3.20 0.47 6.32
CA HIS A 73 1.87 0.33 5.73
C HIS A 73 0.76 0.20 6.77
N ALA A 74 1.05 -0.49 7.88
CA ALA A 74 0.08 -0.81 8.92
C ALA A 74 0.09 0.14 10.13
N GLY A 75 1.04 1.07 10.19
CA GLY A 75 1.28 1.90 11.39
C GLY A 75 0.10 2.74 11.86
N GLY A 76 -0.75 3.19 10.95
CA GLY A 76 -1.93 4.00 11.28
C GLY A 76 -3.22 3.22 11.51
N ILE A 77 -3.21 1.88 11.53
CA ILE A 77 -4.44 1.08 11.79
C ILE A 77 -5.08 1.49 13.12
N GLU A 78 -4.28 1.67 14.17
CA GLU A 78 -4.76 2.06 15.50
C GLU A 78 -5.41 3.46 15.56
N ASP A 79 -5.14 4.32 14.58
CA ASP A 79 -5.73 5.65 14.50
C ASP A 79 -7.21 5.61 14.07
N PHE A 80 -7.68 4.45 13.57
CA PHE A 80 -9.04 4.24 13.05
C PHE A 80 -9.70 2.99 13.66
N PRO A 81 -9.93 2.94 14.98
CA PRO A 81 -10.33 1.71 15.69
C PRO A 81 -11.72 1.17 15.28
N HIS A 82 -12.54 1.96 14.60
CA HIS A 82 -13.87 1.56 14.15
C HIS A 82 -13.90 1.04 12.71
N ALA A 83 -12.78 1.16 11.97
CA ALA A 83 -12.73 0.73 10.59
C ALA A 83 -12.68 -0.80 10.48
N THR A 84 -13.31 -1.32 9.42
CA THR A 84 -13.12 -2.72 9.02
C THR A 84 -11.83 -2.83 8.19
N ILE A 85 -10.95 -3.74 8.58
CA ILE A 85 -9.64 -3.94 7.94
C ILE A 85 -9.74 -5.11 6.98
N HIS A 86 -9.50 -4.85 5.70
CA HIS A 86 -9.51 -5.82 4.61
C HIS A 86 -8.09 -6.22 4.26
N ILE A 87 -7.77 -7.51 4.33
CA ILE A 87 -6.44 -8.04 4.05
C ILE A 87 -6.53 -9.51 3.63
N THR A 88 -5.49 -10.03 3.00
CA THR A 88 -5.41 -11.48 2.76
C THR A 88 -5.21 -12.25 4.08
N ALA A 89 -5.89 -13.38 4.22
CA ALA A 89 -5.74 -14.25 5.39
C ALA A 89 -4.29 -14.70 5.56
N ARG A 90 -3.59 -14.93 4.45
CA ARG A 90 -2.19 -15.35 4.46
C ARG A 90 -1.26 -14.31 5.05
N GLU A 91 -1.49 -13.02 4.76
CA GLU A 91 -0.68 -11.95 5.33
C GLU A 91 -0.87 -11.87 6.84
N LYS A 92 -2.14 -11.88 7.29
CA LYS A 92 -2.48 -11.81 8.71
C LYS A 92 -1.89 -13.00 9.49
N GLU A 93 -2.06 -14.21 8.95
CA GLU A 93 -1.49 -15.44 9.54
C GLU A 93 0.03 -15.35 9.75
N VAL A 94 0.76 -14.96 8.67
CA VAL A 94 2.23 -14.90 8.72
C VAL A 94 2.72 -13.76 9.61
N ALA A 95 2.03 -12.63 9.61
CA ALA A 95 2.38 -11.50 10.45
C ALA A 95 2.17 -11.85 11.94
N ASP A 96 1.09 -12.53 12.29
CA ASP A 96 0.84 -13.01 13.66
C ASP A 96 1.89 -14.03 14.11
N GLU A 97 2.29 -14.93 13.21
CA GLU A 97 3.36 -15.89 13.48
C GLU A 97 4.77 -15.26 13.33
N ARG A 98 4.87 -14.01 12.90
CA ARG A 98 6.13 -13.28 12.64
C ARG A 98 7.06 -14.02 11.68
N ARG A 99 6.52 -14.74 10.73
CA ARG A 99 7.27 -15.39 9.66
C ARG A 99 7.59 -14.38 8.56
N GLY A 100 8.79 -14.42 8.03
CA GLY A 100 9.19 -13.52 6.94
C GLY A 100 10.71 -13.41 6.82
N GLY A 101 11.42 -14.52 7.02
CA GLY A 101 12.88 -14.57 7.04
C GLY A 101 13.48 -14.25 8.42
N ALA A 102 14.60 -14.89 8.75
CA ALA A 102 15.14 -14.94 10.11
C ALA A 102 15.46 -13.57 10.73
N PHE A 103 15.96 -12.63 9.95
CA PHE A 103 16.36 -11.31 10.47
C PHE A 103 15.32 -10.23 10.17
N VAL A 104 14.86 -10.14 8.94
CA VAL A 104 13.91 -9.10 8.49
C VAL A 104 12.52 -9.35 9.05
N GLY A 105 12.00 -10.58 8.97
CA GLY A 105 10.64 -10.93 9.36
C GLY A 105 10.28 -10.58 10.80
N THR A 106 11.22 -10.78 11.74
CA THR A 106 10.99 -10.42 13.16
C THR A 106 11.02 -8.91 13.42
N ARG A 107 11.44 -8.11 12.44
CA ARG A 107 11.60 -6.65 12.57
C ARG A 107 10.63 -5.86 11.72
N ARG A 108 10.17 -6.42 10.60
CA ARG A 108 9.20 -5.80 9.71
C ARG A 108 7.80 -5.77 10.31
N TYR A 109 7.35 -6.90 10.85
CA TYR A 109 6.05 -7.01 11.49
C TYR A 109 6.08 -6.45 12.91
N ARG A 110 5.17 -5.55 13.20
CA ARG A 110 5.05 -4.86 14.50
C ARG A 110 3.63 -5.06 15.04
N PRO A 111 3.33 -6.22 15.66
CA PRO A 111 1.97 -6.58 16.10
C PRO A 111 1.26 -5.51 16.92
N GLN A 112 2.00 -4.74 17.71
CA GLN A 112 1.44 -3.59 18.45
C GLN A 112 0.76 -2.53 17.56
N GLN A 113 0.90 -2.58 16.25
CA GLN A 113 0.21 -1.69 15.32
C GLN A 113 -1.21 -2.14 15.02
N TRP A 114 -1.53 -3.42 15.29
CA TRP A 114 -2.82 -4.01 14.96
C TRP A 114 -3.39 -4.95 16.04
N ASP A 115 -2.69 -5.19 17.16
CA ASP A 115 -3.15 -6.12 18.21
C ASP A 115 -4.48 -5.66 18.85
N GLU A 116 -4.78 -4.36 18.85
CA GLU A 116 -6.02 -3.78 19.36
C GLU A 116 -7.15 -3.73 18.31
N ALA A 117 -6.89 -4.12 17.06
CA ALA A 117 -7.89 -4.11 16.00
C ALA A 117 -8.75 -5.37 16.04
N GLU A 118 -10.07 -5.18 16.07
CA GLU A 118 -11.05 -6.27 16.21
C GLU A 118 -11.79 -6.60 14.91
N ASN A 119 -11.90 -5.64 14.00
CA ASN A 119 -12.74 -5.76 12.80
C ASN A 119 -11.94 -6.17 11.57
N TRP A 120 -11.69 -7.46 11.40
CA TRP A 120 -10.96 -8.00 10.26
C TRP A 120 -11.86 -8.69 9.25
N SER A 121 -11.69 -8.37 7.96
CA SER A 121 -12.22 -9.10 6.81
C SER A 121 -11.06 -9.76 6.08
N LEU A 122 -10.98 -11.09 6.18
CA LEU A 122 -9.86 -11.88 5.67
C LEU A 122 -10.21 -12.57 4.36
N TYR A 123 -9.34 -12.44 3.35
CA TYR A 123 -9.54 -12.96 2.00
C TYR A 123 -8.51 -14.02 1.66
N PRO A 124 -8.90 -15.14 0.99
CA PRO A 124 -7.94 -16.13 0.51
C PRO A 124 -7.10 -15.56 -0.66
N MET A 125 -5.88 -16.09 -0.84
CA MET A 125 -4.96 -15.69 -1.91
C MET A 125 -5.36 -16.19 -3.31
N GLY A 126 -6.35 -17.02 -3.44
CA GLY A 126 -6.74 -17.62 -4.71
C GLY A 126 -8.24 -17.83 -4.85
N GLY A 127 -8.70 -18.23 -6.05
CA GLY A 127 -10.11 -18.53 -6.33
C GLY A 127 -11.00 -17.32 -6.55
N GLY A 128 -10.43 -16.16 -6.95
CA GLY A 128 -11.16 -14.99 -7.40
C GLY A 128 -11.47 -15.01 -8.89
N GLU A 129 -12.00 -13.90 -9.38
CA GLU A 129 -12.24 -13.70 -10.81
C GLU A 129 -10.97 -13.18 -11.50
N PRO A 130 -10.69 -13.54 -12.73
CA PRO A 130 -9.58 -12.99 -13.49
C PRO A 130 -9.77 -11.48 -13.73
N TRP A 131 -8.71 -10.69 -13.52
CA TRP A 131 -8.68 -9.27 -13.84
C TRP A 131 -7.36 -8.92 -14.53
N MET A 132 -7.43 -8.49 -15.80
CA MET A 132 -6.28 -7.98 -16.58
C MET A 132 -4.99 -8.84 -16.48
N GLY A 133 -5.13 -10.16 -16.59
CA GLY A 133 -4.01 -11.09 -16.52
C GLY A 133 -3.61 -11.54 -15.10
N PHE A 134 -4.32 -11.12 -14.05
CA PHE A 134 -4.16 -11.62 -12.70
C PHE A 134 -5.22 -12.68 -12.39
N ASP A 135 -4.78 -13.84 -11.87
CA ASP A 135 -5.64 -15.01 -11.70
C ASP A 135 -6.42 -15.00 -10.38
N ALA A 136 -6.10 -14.12 -9.46
CA ALA A 136 -6.72 -14.06 -8.15
C ALA A 136 -7.03 -12.61 -7.78
N VAL A 137 -8.27 -12.23 -7.99
CA VAL A 137 -8.83 -10.92 -7.64
C VAL A 137 -10.03 -11.13 -6.73
N ARG A 138 -10.17 -10.30 -5.70
CA ARG A 138 -11.29 -10.36 -4.77
C ARG A 138 -12.03 -9.04 -4.74
N ASP A 139 -13.35 -9.11 -4.91
CA ASP A 139 -14.23 -8.02 -4.52
C ASP A 139 -14.25 -7.93 -3.00
N LEU A 140 -14.11 -6.74 -2.47
CA LEU A 140 -14.04 -6.55 -1.03
C LEU A 140 -15.44 -6.52 -0.42
N GLN A 141 -15.68 -7.41 0.54
CA GLN A 141 -16.98 -7.59 1.16
C GLN A 141 -17.45 -6.30 1.85
N GLY A 142 -18.64 -5.81 1.47
CA GLY A 142 -19.21 -4.58 2.03
C GLY A 142 -18.72 -3.29 1.39
N LEU A 143 -17.74 -3.39 0.48
CA LEU A 143 -17.30 -2.29 -0.36
C LEU A 143 -17.98 -2.32 -1.73
N SER A 144 -17.76 -1.28 -2.50
CA SER A 144 -18.17 -1.21 -3.89
C SER A 144 -17.39 -2.22 -4.75
N PRO A 145 -18.01 -2.83 -5.77
CA PRO A 145 -17.34 -3.77 -6.67
C PRO A 145 -16.24 -3.12 -7.52
N GLU A 146 -16.14 -1.80 -7.53
CA GLU A 146 -15.07 -1.04 -8.18
C GLU A 146 -13.73 -1.16 -7.46
N ILE A 147 -13.68 -1.74 -6.24
CA ILE A 147 -12.43 -1.90 -5.46
C ILE A 147 -12.08 -3.38 -5.37
N LEU A 148 -10.94 -3.76 -5.94
CA LEU A 148 -10.45 -5.12 -5.99
C LEU A 148 -9.16 -5.28 -5.19
N LEU A 149 -9.04 -6.37 -4.43
CA LEU A 149 -7.77 -6.79 -3.81
C LEU A 149 -7.07 -7.79 -4.73
N VAL A 150 -5.89 -7.44 -5.22
CA VAL A 150 -5.12 -8.21 -6.20
C VAL A 150 -3.92 -8.86 -5.53
N PRO A 151 -3.92 -10.19 -5.31
CA PRO A 151 -2.78 -10.89 -4.70
C PRO A 151 -1.49 -10.78 -5.52
N LEU A 152 -0.42 -10.32 -4.86
CA LEU A 152 0.91 -10.07 -5.42
C LEU A 152 2.01 -10.63 -4.50
N ALA A 153 1.86 -11.88 -4.05
CA ALA A 153 2.82 -12.49 -3.15
C ALA A 153 4.28 -12.38 -3.63
N GLY A 154 5.22 -12.25 -2.70
CA GLY A 154 6.65 -12.22 -2.98
C GLY A 154 7.43 -11.22 -2.13
N HIS A 155 6.96 -9.99 -1.99
CA HIS A 155 7.49 -9.04 -1.02
C HIS A 155 7.17 -9.52 0.41
N THR A 156 5.90 -9.83 0.66
CA THR A 156 5.44 -10.67 1.77
C THR A 156 4.66 -11.88 1.23
N TRP A 157 4.31 -12.82 2.12
CA TRP A 157 3.57 -14.02 1.71
C TRP A 157 2.13 -13.76 1.28
N GLY A 158 1.53 -12.73 1.82
CA GLY A 158 0.15 -12.33 1.54
C GLY A 158 0.02 -10.95 0.91
N HIS A 159 1.13 -10.36 0.44
CA HIS A 159 1.15 -9.06 -0.21
C HIS A 159 0.12 -8.95 -1.34
N SER A 160 -0.55 -7.82 -1.42
CA SER A 160 -1.57 -7.53 -2.42
C SER A 160 -1.47 -6.10 -2.93
N GLY A 161 -1.87 -5.88 -4.16
CA GLY A 161 -2.20 -4.56 -4.68
C GLY A 161 -3.70 -4.28 -4.53
N VAL A 162 -4.10 -3.04 -4.82
CA VAL A 162 -5.50 -2.61 -4.83
C VAL A 162 -5.81 -1.95 -6.16
N ALA A 163 -6.78 -2.48 -6.89
CA ALA A 163 -7.25 -1.89 -8.13
C ALA A 163 -8.60 -1.20 -7.91
N ILE A 164 -8.74 0.02 -8.42
CA ILE A 164 -9.92 0.86 -8.27
C ILE A 164 -10.42 1.25 -9.66
N ASP A 165 -11.67 0.92 -9.98
CA ASP A 165 -12.35 1.47 -11.15
C ASP A 165 -12.83 2.88 -10.83
N THR A 166 -12.30 3.85 -11.54
CA THR A 166 -12.63 5.27 -11.35
C THR A 166 -13.81 5.72 -12.24
N GLY A 167 -14.37 4.81 -13.03
CA GLY A 167 -15.36 5.11 -14.07
C GLY A 167 -14.77 5.75 -15.34
N ARG A 168 -13.45 6.06 -15.34
CA ARG A 168 -12.69 6.58 -16.49
C ARG A 168 -11.44 5.76 -16.79
N GLY A 169 -11.28 4.63 -16.12
CA GLY A 169 -10.15 3.73 -16.17
C GLY A 169 -9.76 3.25 -14.78
N TRP A 170 -8.80 2.37 -14.73
CA TRP A 170 -8.35 1.74 -13.50
C TRP A 170 -7.17 2.48 -12.88
N LEU A 171 -7.22 2.67 -11.57
CA LEU A 171 -6.07 3.05 -10.76
C LEU A 171 -5.59 1.80 -10.02
N PHE A 172 -4.35 1.39 -10.28
CA PHE A 172 -3.78 0.19 -9.66
C PHE A 172 -2.62 0.54 -8.74
N TYR A 173 -2.86 0.50 -7.46
CA TYR A 173 -1.85 0.59 -6.42
C TYR A 173 -1.18 -0.77 -6.24
N ALA A 174 0.04 -0.90 -6.70
CA ALA A 174 0.82 -2.14 -6.65
C ALA A 174 1.59 -2.32 -5.33
N ALA A 175 1.47 -1.38 -4.40
CA ALA A 175 2.17 -1.34 -3.11
C ALA A 175 3.68 -1.61 -3.25
N ASP A 176 4.19 -2.70 -2.67
CA ASP A 176 5.61 -3.04 -2.63
C ASP A 176 6.00 -4.14 -3.65
N ALA A 177 5.14 -4.38 -4.66
CA ALA A 177 5.49 -5.29 -5.75
C ALA A 177 6.68 -4.78 -6.57
N TYR A 178 6.89 -3.47 -6.62
CA TYR A 178 8.08 -2.79 -7.14
C TYR A 178 8.32 -1.49 -6.35
N PHE A 179 9.51 -0.88 -6.47
CA PHE A 179 9.89 0.32 -5.71
C PHE A 179 10.29 1.50 -6.58
N TYR A 180 10.42 1.29 -7.87
CA TYR A 180 10.88 2.31 -8.79
C TYR A 180 10.19 2.18 -10.15
N ARG A 181 9.63 3.28 -10.66
CA ARG A 181 8.89 3.33 -11.94
C ARG A 181 9.60 2.69 -13.13
N GLY A 182 10.95 2.73 -13.17
CA GLY A 182 11.74 2.09 -14.21
C GLY A 182 11.70 0.56 -14.22
N GLU A 183 11.11 -0.04 -13.18
CA GLU A 183 10.94 -1.50 -13.12
C GLU A 183 9.75 -1.98 -13.95
N ILE A 184 8.75 -1.11 -14.19
CA ILE A 184 7.51 -1.49 -14.88
C ILE A 184 7.25 -0.72 -16.18
N GLY A 185 7.57 0.57 -16.26
CA GLY A 185 7.11 1.46 -17.33
C GLY A 185 8.07 1.68 -18.49
N ALA A 186 9.33 1.26 -18.42
CA ALA A 186 10.33 1.51 -19.45
C ALA A 186 10.45 0.34 -20.44
N GLU A 187 10.83 0.62 -21.71
CA GLU A 187 11.23 -0.41 -22.67
C GLU A 187 12.35 -1.29 -22.13
N ARG A 188 13.28 -0.68 -21.38
CA ARG A 188 14.34 -1.37 -20.66
C ARG A 188 14.07 -1.32 -19.16
N TYR A 189 14.19 -2.49 -18.52
CA TYR A 189 14.17 -2.58 -17.06
C TYR A 189 15.30 -1.72 -16.47
N ASP A 190 14.94 -0.84 -15.54
CA ASP A 190 15.88 -0.04 -14.77
C ASP A 190 15.48 -0.04 -13.29
N CYS A 191 16.47 -0.23 -12.40
CA CYS A 191 16.30 -0.12 -10.97
C CYS A 191 17.62 0.27 -10.32
N PRO A 192 17.68 1.36 -9.54
CA PRO A 192 18.89 1.74 -8.82
C PRO A 192 19.44 0.59 -7.98
N PRO A 193 20.78 0.34 -8.00
CA PRO A 193 21.37 -0.81 -7.32
C PRO A 193 21.03 -0.91 -5.83
N GLY A 194 20.95 0.22 -5.13
CA GLY A 194 20.56 0.28 -3.71
C GLY A 194 19.13 -0.22 -3.48
N LEU A 195 18.18 0.24 -4.29
CA LEU A 195 16.79 -0.23 -4.22
C LEU A 195 16.65 -1.71 -4.57
N ARG A 196 17.39 -2.16 -5.58
CA ARG A 196 17.44 -3.59 -5.94
C ARG A 196 17.95 -4.46 -4.79
N GLY A 197 19.00 -3.98 -4.09
CA GLY A 197 19.53 -4.64 -2.89
C GLY A 197 18.53 -4.64 -1.75
N TYR A 198 17.83 -3.53 -1.54
CA TYR A 198 16.79 -3.42 -0.51
C TYR A 198 15.60 -4.37 -0.79
N GLN A 199 15.07 -4.39 -2.01
CA GLN A 199 14.02 -5.33 -2.40
C GLN A 199 14.43 -6.78 -2.16
N ARG A 200 15.69 -7.14 -2.53
CA ARG A 200 16.20 -8.49 -2.30
C ARG A 200 16.33 -8.84 -0.82
N MET A 201 16.59 -7.89 0.04
CA MET A 201 16.63 -8.09 1.49
C MET A 201 15.22 -8.27 2.06
N MET A 202 14.23 -7.56 1.51
CA MET A 202 12.87 -7.55 2.00
C MET A 202 12.01 -8.68 1.44
N GLU A 203 12.30 -9.21 0.24
CA GLU A 203 11.49 -10.26 -0.38
C GLU A 203 11.50 -11.57 0.42
N VAL A 204 10.34 -12.22 0.53
CA VAL A 204 10.18 -13.55 1.14
C VAL A 204 10.19 -14.66 0.09
N ASP A 205 9.71 -14.36 -1.12
CA ASP A 205 9.75 -15.24 -2.28
C ASP A 205 10.15 -14.44 -3.53
N ARG A 206 11.43 -14.60 -3.92
CA ARG A 206 11.98 -13.92 -5.07
C ARG A 206 11.31 -14.31 -6.38
N THR A 207 10.99 -15.58 -6.55
CA THR A 207 10.40 -16.09 -7.80
C THR A 207 9.01 -15.50 -7.99
N ALA A 208 8.18 -15.55 -6.96
CA ALA A 208 6.84 -14.97 -6.97
C ALA A 208 6.90 -13.44 -7.19
N ARG A 209 7.79 -12.73 -6.46
CA ARG A 209 7.93 -11.27 -6.62
C ARG A 209 8.29 -10.88 -8.05
N LEU A 210 9.31 -11.53 -8.64
CA LEU A 210 9.74 -11.22 -10.01
C LEU A 210 8.67 -11.57 -11.05
N ALA A 211 7.94 -12.67 -10.85
CA ALA A 211 6.82 -13.05 -11.73
C ALA A 211 5.69 -12.01 -11.67
N ASN A 212 5.31 -11.55 -10.46
CA ASN A 212 4.29 -10.52 -10.30
C ASN A 212 4.76 -9.17 -10.85
N GLN A 213 6.02 -8.78 -10.63
CA GLN A 213 6.60 -7.57 -11.20
C GLN A 213 6.57 -7.60 -12.74
N GLN A 214 6.87 -8.75 -13.35
CA GLN A 214 6.77 -8.90 -14.80
C GLN A 214 5.31 -8.78 -15.30
N ARG A 215 4.34 -9.39 -14.60
CA ARG A 215 2.91 -9.25 -14.93
C ARG A 215 2.44 -7.80 -14.84
N ILE A 216 2.86 -7.06 -13.81
CA ILE A 216 2.56 -5.63 -13.66
C ILE A 216 3.19 -4.83 -14.81
N ARG A 217 4.42 -5.16 -15.20
CA ARG A 217 5.09 -4.53 -16.35
C ARG A 217 4.35 -4.81 -17.65
N ASP A 218 3.94 -6.06 -17.89
CA ASP A 218 3.17 -6.43 -19.08
C ASP A 218 1.84 -5.67 -19.12
N LEU A 219 1.14 -5.54 -17.98
CA LEU A 219 -0.07 -4.73 -17.86
C LEU A 219 0.20 -3.26 -18.21
N ALA A 220 1.25 -2.67 -17.64
CA ALA A 220 1.64 -1.27 -17.89
C ALA A 220 1.93 -0.99 -19.38
N LEU A 221 2.51 -1.96 -20.09
CA LEU A 221 2.85 -1.83 -21.51
C LEU A 221 1.66 -2.10 -22.44
N GLN A 222 0.76 -3.03 -22.07
CA GLN A 222 -0.36 -3.46 -22.91
C GLN A 222 -1.61 -2.59 -22.75
N GLN A 223 -1.83 -2.01 -21.57
CA GLN A 223 -3.05 -1.28 -21.22
C GLN A 223 -2.78 0.20 -20.96
N GLN A 224 -1.90 0.81 -21.75
CA GLN A 224 -1.61 2.25 -21.67
C GLN A 224 -2.89 3.07 -21.94
N GLY A 225 -3.27 3.86 -20.95
CA GLY A 225 -4.48 4.68 -20.98
C GLY A 225 -5.72 4.08 -20.29
N GLU A 226 -5.76 2.75 -20.09
CA GLU A 226 -6.85 2.11 -19.35
C GLU A 226 -6.51 1.86 -17.87
N VAL A 227 -5.22 1.63 -17.58
CA VAL A 227 -4.74 1.38 -16.22
C VAL A 227 -3.59 2.31 -15.89
N ARG A 228 -3.74 3.07 -14.82
CA ARG A 228 -2.67 3.87 -14.23
C ARG A 228 -2.10 3.11 -13.02
N ILE A 229 -0.82 2.75 -13.08
CA ILE A 229 -0.16 1.93 -12.06
C ILE A 229 0.82 2.78 -11.26
N PHE A 230 0.89 2.55 -9.95
CA PHE A 230 1.86 3.19 -9.07
C PHE A 230 2.21 2.30 -7.87
N CYS A 231 3.40 2.52 -7.29
CA CYS A 231 3.86 1.83 -6.09
C CYS A 231 3.87 2.74 -4.86
N ALA A 232 4.21 2.16 -3.70
CA ALA A 232 4.25 2.90 -2.44
C ALA A 232 5.43 3.87 -2.34
N HIS A 233 6.56 3.59 -3.01
CA HIS A 233 7.85 4.21 -2.69
C HIS A 233 8.46 5.07 -3.81
N ASP A 234 7.82 5.22 -4.97
CA ASP A 234 8.32 6.11 -6.04
C ASP A 234 7.77 7.53 -5.87
N ALA A 235 8.62 8.46 -5.47
CA ALA A 235 8.25 9.86 -5.27
C ALA A 235 7.74 10.53 -6.57
N ARG A 236 8.21 10.12 -7.75
CA ARG A 236 7.77 10.71 -9.00
C ARG A 236 6.38 10.24 -9.40
N GLU A 237 6.06 8.97 -9.16
CA GLU A 237 4.69 8.47 -9.35
C GLU A 237 3.71 9.19 -8.42
N PHE A 238 4.12 9.40 -7.17
CA PHE A 238 3.33 10.21 -6.22
C PHE A 238 3.12 11.65 -6.72
N GLU A 239 4.16 12.35 -7.16
CA GLU A 239 4.07 13.71 -7.68
C GLU A 239 3.11 13.79 -8.88
N LEU A 240 3.20 12.82 -9.81
CA LEU A 240 2.35 12.79 -11.01
C LEU A 240 0.87 12.52 -10.67
N LEU A 241 0.61 11.64 -9.69
CA LEU A 241 -0.75 11.25 -9.32
C LEU A 241 -1.41 12.27 -8.41
N SER A 242 -0.66 12.85 -7.46
CA SER A 242 -1.21 13.83 -6.52
C SER A 242 -1.43 15.22 -7.13
N GLY A 243 -0.94 15.48 -8.35
CA GLY A 243 -0.95 16.81 -8.94
C GLY A 243 -0.14 17.86 -8.17
N ILE A 244 0.65 17.42 -7.19
CA ILE A 244 1.55 18.27 -6.42
C ILE A 244 2.81 18.48 -7.24
N GLU A 245 2.80 19.49 -8.13
CA GLU A 245 4.06 20.00 -8.62
C GLU A 245 4.81 20.62 -7.44
N LYS A 246 6.09 20.35 -7.29
CA LYS A 246 6.94 21.09 -6.36
C LYS A 246 6.92 22.56 -6.74
N SER A 247 5.96 23.29 -6.17
CA SER A 247 6.04 24.74 -6.12
C SER A 247 7.27 25.08 -5.29
N SER A 248 8.18 25.83 -5.85
CA SER A 248 9.36 26.34 -5.14
C SER A 248 9.01 27.28 -3.98
N THR A 249 7.73 27.54 -3.75
CA THR A 249 7.22 28.45 -2.70
C THR A 249 5.77 28.11 -2.36
N GLY A 250 5.52 27.49 -1.18
CA GLY A 250 4.18 27.46 -0.62
C GLY A 250 3.54 26.06 -0.45
N ALA A 251 2.55 25.99 0.43
CA ALA A 251 1.84 24.77 0.80
C ALA A 251 1.21 24.07 -0.43
N PRO A 252 1.20 22.74 -0.48
CA PRO A 252 0.62 21.97 -1.58
C PRO A 252 -0.91 22.19 -1.66
N SER A 253 -1.41 22.49 -2.85
CA SER A 253 -2.84 22.45 -3.14
C SER A 253 -3.21 21.08 -3.71
N VAL A 254 -4.22 20.45 -3.14
CA VAL A 254 -4.80 19.20 -3.66
C VAL A 254 -5.59 19.55 -4.93
N ARG A 255 -5.26 18.93 -6.05
CA ARG A 255 -6.12 18.95 -7.25
C ARG A 255 -6.81 17.59 -7.38
N GLU A 256 -8.08 17.62 -7.77
CA GLU A 256 -8.78 16.42 -8.23
C GLU A 256 -8.01 15.79 -9.39
N LEU A 257 -7.87 14.46 -9.38
CA LEU A 257 -7.27 13.71 -10.47
C LEU A 257 -8.18 13.82 -11.71
N GLU A 258 -7.86 14.71 -12.63
CA GLU A 258 -8.48 14.69 -13.95
C GLU A 258 -7.82 13.62 -14.82
N PHE A 259 -8.61 12.64 -15.22
CA PHE A 259 -8.24 11.68 -16.23
C PHE A 259 -8.43 12.34 -17.60
N ALA A 260 -7.33 12.69 -18.26
CA ALA A 260 -7.32 13.16 -19.64
C ALA A 260 -7.32 11.99 -20.61
#